data_ba5c8b8acbb8293320d1802b5330aeed
#
_entry.id   ba5c8b8acbb8293320d1802b5330aeed
#
_cell.length_a   1.000
_cell.length_b   1.000
_cell.length_c   1.000
_cell.angle_alpha   90.00
_cell.angle_beta   90.00
_cell.angle_gamma   90.00
#
_symmetry.space_group_name_H-M   'P 1'
#
loop_
_entity.id
_entity.type
_entity.pdbx_description
1 polymer ?
#
loop_
_entity_poly.entity_id
_entity_poly.type
_entity_poly.pdbx_seq_one_letter_code
_entity_poly.pdbx_strand_id
1 'polypeptide(L)' 'MVKNVVVWGTGNVGRPAIRSVVANQDLNLVGVLVSNPEKVGQDAGDLAGIERTGIIAT' A
#
# COMPACT_ATOMS: atom_id res chain seq x y z
N MET A 1 7.66 10.73 15.41
CA MET A 1 6.17 10.63 15.44
C MET A 1 5.70 9.87 14.22
N VAL A 2 4.89 8.84 14.41
CA VAL A 2 4.37 8.03 13.30
C VAL A 2 3.23 8.76 12.61
N LYS A 3 3.25 8.80 11.28
CA LYS A 3 2.18 9.38 10.46
C LYS A 3 1.42 8.29 9.75
N ASN A 4 0.09 8.37 9.74
CA ASN A 4 -0.76 7.46 9.00
C ASN A 4 -0.79 7.89 7.53
N VAL A 5 -0.60 6.94 6.63
CA VAL A 5 -0.49 7.20 5.19
C VAL A 5 -1.48 6.33 4.43
N VAL A 6 -2.14 6.92 3.45
CA VAL A 6 -2.96 6.22 2.46
C VAL A 6 -2.26 6.36 1.11
N VAL A 7 -2.07 5.25 0.42
CA VAL A 7 -1.51 5.25 -0.94
C VAL A 7 -2.66 5.14 -1.94
N TRP A 8 -2.70 6.03 -2.90
CA TRP A 8 -3.74 6.04 -3.94
C TRP A 8 -3.13 5.53 -5.25
N GLY A 9 -3.64 4.41 -5.70
CA GLY A 9 -3.18 3.75 -6.90
C GLY A 9 -2.03 2.79 -6.65
N THR A 10 -1.95 1.72 -7.43
CA THR A 10 -0.92 0.69 -7.32
C THR A 10 -0.25 0.39 -8.66
N GLY A 11 -0.27 1.37 -9.57
CA GLY A 11 0.43 1.27 -10.85
C GLY A 11 1.93 1.53 -10.70
N ASN A 12 2.54 2.07 -11.75
CA ASN A 12 3.99 2.27 -11.78
C ASN A 12 4.52 3.16 -10.65
N VAL A 13 3.70 4.07 -10.14
CA VAL A 13 4.08 4.98 -9.04
C VAL A 13 3.63 4.44 -7.69
N GLY A 14 2.45 3.83 -7.63
CA GLY A 14 1.87 3.36 -6.36
C GLY A 14 2.65 2.22 -5.72
N ARG A 15 3.19 1.28 -6.50
CA ARG A 15 3.97 0.17 -5.97
C ARG A 15 5.23 0.61 -5.24
N PRO A 16 6.08 1.48 -5.82
CA PRO A 16 7.22 2.02 -5.09
C PRO A 16 6.80 2.80 -3.84
N ALA A 17 5.68 3.53 -3.90
CA ALA A 17 5.18 4.28 -2.76
C ALA A 17 4.82 3.35 -1.60
N ILE A 18 4.13 2.24 -1.85
CA ILE A 18 3.79 1.26 -0.81
C ILE A 18 5.07 0.72 -0.17
N ARG A 19 6.04 0.32 -0.97
CA ARG A 19 7.31 -0.20 -0.45
C ARG A 19 8.04 0.82 0.41
N SER A 20 8.05 2.07 -0.02
CA SER A 20 8.69 3.16 0.73
C SER A 20 8.00 3.40 2.07
N VAL A 21 6.67 3.41 2.09
CA VAL A 21 5.91 3.62 3.32
C VAL A 21 6.14 2.46 4.31
N VAL A 22 6.10 1.23 3.83
CA VAL A 22 6.29 0.05 4.68
C VAL A 22 7.70 0.00 5.25
N ALA A 23 8.70 0.43 4.48
CA ALA A 23 10.09 0.43 4.91
C ALA A 23 10.42 1.57 5.89
N ASN A 24 9.58 2.59 5.99
CA ASN A 24 9.85 3.77 6.82
C ASN A 24 9.17 3.62 8.18
N GLN A 25 9.96 3.61 9.26
CA GLN A 25 9.47 3.44 10.63
C GLN A 25 8.60 4.60 11.11
N ASP A 26 8.74 5.78 10.50
CA ASP A 26 7.96 6.96 10.86
C ASP A 26 6.62 7.04 10.10
N LEU A 27 6.35 6.10 9.21
CA LEU A 27 5.13 6.04 8.43
C LEU A 27 4.38 4.75 8.73
N ASN A 28 3.05 4.87 8.82
CA ASN A 28 2.16 3.73 9.03
C ASN A 28 1.16 3.65 7.89
N LEU A 29 1.23 2.60 7.10
CA LEU A 29 0.28 2.38 6.02
C LEU A 29 -1.06 1.96 6.62
N VAL A 30 -2.09 2.76 6.39
CA VAL A 30 -3.45 2.50 6.93
C VAL A 30 -4.48 2.23 5.83
N GLY A 31 -4.14 2.50 4.58
CA GLY A 31 -5.06 2.23 3.48
C GLY A 31 -4.39 2.29 2.13
N VAL A 32 -4.97 1.57 1.18
CA VAL A 32 -4.57 1.60 -0.22
C VAL A 32 -5.85 1.69 -1.06
N LEU A 33 -5.93 2.72 -1.90
CA LEU A 33 -7.05 2.93 -2.80
C LEU A 33 -6.62 2.56 -4.21
N VAL A 34 -7.41 1.72 -4.87
CA VAL A 34 -7.13 1.26 -6.23
C VAL A 34 -8.32 1.58 -7.14
N SER A 35 -8.03 1.94 -8.38
CA SER A 35 -9.06 2.17 -9.40
C SER A 35 -9.39 0.91 -10.20
N ASN A 36 -8.51 -0.08 -10.21
CA ASN A 36 -8.74 -1.33 -10.91
C ASN A 36 -9.50 -2.32 -10.02
N PRO A 37 -10.74 -2.73 -10.40
CA PRO A 37 -11.53 -3.64 -9.57
C PRO A 37 -10.84 -4.98 -9.29
N GLU A 38 -9.95 -5.42 -10.17
CA GLU A 38 -9.22 -6.68 -9.98
C GLU A 38 -8.25 -6.63 -8.80
N LYS A 39 -7.84 -5.44 -8.39
CA LYS A 39 -6.91 -5.25 -7.27
C LYS A 39 -7.62 -5.07 -5.94
N VAL A 40 -8.90 -4.80 -5.94
CA VAL A 40 -9.69 -4.65 -4.71
C VAL A 40 -9.72 -5.99 -3.97
N GLY A 41 -9.48 -5.94 -2.66
CA GLY A 41 -9.45 -7.13 -1.83
C GLY A 41 -8.08 -7.78 -1.71
N GLN A 42 -7.08 -7.32 -2.46
CA GLN A 42 -5.71 -7.83 -2.36
C GLN A 42 -4.93 -7.09 -1.26
N ASP A 43 -4.01 -7.79 -0.63
CA ASP A 43 -3.12 -7.18 0.36
C ASP A 43 -2.14 -6.24 -0.34
N ALA A 44 -1.88 -5.09 0.28
CA ALA A 44 -0.95 -4.09 -0.24
C ALA A 44 0.45 -4.67 -0.46
N GLY A 45 0.88 -5.58 0.39
CA GLY A 45 2.16 -6.27 0.23
C GLY A 45 2.23 -7.10 -1.03
N ASP A 46 1.17 -7.85 -1.34
CA ASP A 46 1.08 -8.64 -2.57
C ASP A 46 1.13 -7.73 -3.80
N LEU A 47 0.44 -6.60 -3.75
CA LEU A 47 0.44 -5.64 -4.85
C LEU A 47 1.81 -5.00 -5.08
N ALA A 48 2.57 -4.80 -4.03
CA ALA A 48 3.90 -4.18 -4.10
C ALA A 48 5.04 -5.19 -4.28
N GLY A 49 4.75 -6.50 -4.21
CA GLY A 49 5.77 -7.53 -4.32
C GLY A 49 6.64 -7.70 -3.06
N ILE A 50 6.08 -7.40 -1.91
CA ILE A 50 6.73 -7.52 -0.61
C ILE A 50 5.89 -8.42 0.31
N GLU A 51 6.31 -8.58 1.54
CA GLU A 51 5.55 -9.35 2.53
C GLU A 51 4.18 -8.73 2.78
N ARG A 52 3.22 -9.57 3.17
CA ARG A 52 1.87 -9.09 3.46
C ARG A 52 1.86 -8.08 4.60
N THR A 53 1.12 -7.00 4.40
CA THR A 53 1.03 -5.91 5.37
C THR A 53 -0.20 -6.00 6.27
N GLY A 54 -1.20 -6.77 5.87
CA GLY A 54 -2.50 -6.78 6.53
C GLY A 54 -3.43 -5.66 6.07
N ILE A 55 -2.98 -4.78 5.19
CA ILE A 55 -3.76 -3.67 4.65
C ILE A 55 -4.34 -4.10 3.31
N ILE A 56 -5.65 -4.11 3.20
CA ILE A 56 -6.36 -4.59 2.01
C ILE A 56 -6.75 -3.42 1.13
N ALA A 57 -6.47 -3.52 -0.17
CA ALA A 57 -6.84 -2.50 -1.14
C ALA A 57 -8.36 -2.39 -1.30
N THR A 58 -8.85 -1.19 -1.38
CA THR A 58 -10.27 -0.88 -1.55
C THR A 58 -10.55 0.09 -2.69
#